data_3aa3108f7b92fb6dcc86a7b6553d1523
#
_entry.id   3aa3108f7b92fb6dcc86a7b6553d1523
#
_cell.length_a   1.000
_cell.length_b   1.000
_cell.length_c   1.000
_cell.angle_alpha   90.00
_cell.angle_beta   90.00
_cell.angle_gamma   90.00
#
_symmetry.space_group_name_H-M   'P 1'
#
loop_
_entity.id
_entity.type
_entity.pdbx_description
1 polymer ?
#
loop_
_entity_poly.entity_id
_entity_poly.type
_entity_poly.pdbx_seq_one_letter_code
_entity_poly.pdbx_strand_id
1 'polypeptide(L)'
;MSGRWCNKVSKFAVRLAALASLTVFANEGPTEITSVEGITEYRLNNGLQVILFPDPSKPTITVNMTYLVGSRHEAYGETGMAHLLEHLVFKGTPRHPNIPQELTERGASPNGTTSLDRTNYFETLPATDANLEWALDLESDRMINSFISAEDLESEMTVVRNEMESGENNPFRILYQRTMSMAYLWHNYGKSTIGARSDVEGVPIDRLKDFYRKYYQPDNAVLVLAGKFEPKFALEKIVEKFGVIPTPDRSGVNQIYPTYTRDPIQDGERSVTLRRVGDVQYAMVIHHIPSGAHEDLAALDILSHVLDNVTSGRLHEALVESEKAVSVASYAYQYRESGPMLTYAQVRKDGSLDEVWETMQDVIYGTATEDLVTDSEVERARAFFLKNIELGFNSSQNIALQLSNWVAMGDWRLFFLHRDRLAEVTTEDVRRVAATYLKPQNSTVGFFLPTDNPDRVAIPEVPDTAAMLAGYKGRDAVKSGESFDTSLANIDTRTQWATFDNGFKLAMLPKETRGANVVVSLALLFGSEPTLRNNVTRGEMVGGMLMRGTERLDREQLIDELNRLRARGGVSGGVYSAGGILQTIRENLPAVIELIGEILKTPVFDA
;
A
#
# COMPACT_ATOMS: atom_id res chain seq x y z
N MET A 1 46.29 -34.67 55.59
CA MET A 1 45.76 -35.86 56.32
C MET A 1 44.68 -36.41 55.37
N SER A 2 45.07 -37.37 54.55
CA SER A 2 44.96 -38.83 54.73
C SER A 2 43.44 -39.19 54.87
N GLY A 3 42.83 -40.00 54.09
CA GLY A 3 43.39 -41.15 53.43
C GLY A 3 42.32 -41.81 52.49
N ARG A 4 42.94 -42.52 51.61
CA ARG A 4 42.35 -43.50 50.67
C ARG A 4 41.42 -44.50 51.34
N TRP A 5 40.46 -44.99 50.61
CA TRP A 5 40.34 -46.46 50.45
C TRP A 5 39.62 -46.86 49.15
N CYS A 6 40.12 -47.89 48.56
CA CYS A 6 39.98 -48.45 47.24
C CYS A 6 39.05 -49.71 47.27
N ASN A 7 38.52 -50.11 46.12
CA ASN A 7 38.10 -51.43 45.64
C ASN A 7 36.65 -51.93 45.96
N LYS A 8 35.90 -52.41 45.04
CA LYS A 8 36.08 -53.52 44.06
C LYS A 8 34.86 -53.62 43.11
N VAL A 9 35.16 -53.72 41.87
CA VAL A 9 34.51 -54.44 40.78
C VAL A 9 33.37 -55.40 41.13
N SER A 10 32.21 -55.25 40.46
CA SER A 10 31.41 -56.38 39.98
C SER A 10 30.68 -56.02 38.68
N LYS A 11 30.99 -56.77 37.62
CA LYS A 11 30.34 -56.72 36.31
C LYS A 11 28.94 -57.34 36.43
N PHE A 12 27.90 -56.53 36.20
CA PHE A 12 26.61 -57.06 35.77
C PHE A 12 26.27 -56.47 34.43
N ALA A 13 26.36 -57.32 33.41
CA ALA A 13 25.86 -57.02 32.08
C ALA A 13 24.32 -57.09 32.12
N VAL A 14 23.67 -55.93 32.10
CA VAL A 14 22.22 -55.84 31.81
C VAL A 14 22.09 -55.53 30.33
N ARG A 15 21.64 -56.51 29.56
CA ARG A 15 21.13 -56.30 28.20
C ARG A 15 19.87 -55.48 28.30
N LEU A 16 19.92 -54.16 28.00
CA LEU A 16 18.78 -53.34 27.68
C LEU A 16 18.35 -53.70 26.25
N ALA A 17 17.27 -54.49 26.13
CA ALA A 17 16.50 -54.58 24.90
C ALA A 17 15.85 -53.21 24.67
N ALA A 18 16.34 -52.43 23.69
CA ALA A 18 15.67 -51.27 23.19
C ALA A 18 14.40 -51.76 22.46
N LEU A 19 13.27 -51.76 23.15
CA LEU A 19 11.96 -51.70 22.50
C LEU A 19 11.87 -50.33 21.83
N ALA A 20 12.12 -50.29 20.53
CA ALA A 20 11.65 -49.20 19.70
C ALA A 20 10.11 -49.27 19.73
N SER A 21 9.51 -48.44 20.58
CA SER A 21 8.10 -48.12 20.51
C SER A 21 7.91 -47.38 19.20
N LEU A 22 7.56 -48.09 18.15
CA LEU A 22 6.84 -47.51 17.02
C LEU A 22 5.53 -46.98 17.61
N THR A 23 5.50 -45.73 18.01
CA THR A 23 4.26 -44.97 18.11
C THR A 23 3.70 -44.91 16.69
N VAL A 24 2.89 -45.88 16.36
CA VAL A 24 1.90 -45.73 15.30
C VAL A 24 1.04 -44.60 15.77
N PHE A 25 1.30 -43.38 15.26
CA PHE A 25 0.30 -42.33 15.29
C PHE A 25 -0.90 -42.94 14.57
N ALA A 26 -1.91 -43.33 15.33
CA ALA A 26 -3.21 -43.60 14.79
C ALA A 26 -3.58 -42.34 13.96
N ASN A 27 -3.68 -42.53 12.66
CA ASN A 27 -4.13 -41.48 11.76
C ASN A 27 -5.60 -41.28 12.12
N GLU A 28 -5.86 -40.42 13.15
CA GLU A 28 -7.23 -40.00 13.41
C GLU A 28 -7.70 -39.38 12.10
N GLY A 29 -8.80 -39.89 11.57
CA GLY A 29 -9.37 -39.44 10.31
C GLY A 29 -9.64 -37.93 10.37
N PRO A 30 -10.00 -37.32 9.25
CA PRO A 30 -10.30 -35.88 9.20
C PRO A 30 -11.43 -35.57 10.19
N THR A 31 -11.28 -34.48 10.93
CA THR A 31 -12.29 -34.07 11.90
C THR A 31 -13.39 -33.28 11.17
N GLU A 32 -14.63 -33.72 11.29
CA GLU A 32 -15.79 -32.93 10.87
C GLU A 32 -15.95 -31.73 11.81
N ILE A 33 -15.99 -30.54 11.25
CA ILE A 33 -16.07 -29.27 12.01
C ILE A 33 -17.52 -28.81 12.10
N THR A 34 -18.20 -28.74 10.97
CA THR A 34 -19.59 -28.23 10.90
C THR A 34 -20.23 -28.61 9.57
N SER A 35 -21.58 -28.57 9.55
CA SER A 35 -22.35 -28.74 8.32
C SER A 35 -23.46 -27.70 8.27
N VAL A 36 -23.60 -27.02 7.13
CA VAL A 36 -24.63 -26.01 6.87
C VAL A 36 -25.21 -26.23 5.49
N GLU A 37 -26.51 -26.42 5.38
CA GLU A 37 -27.28 -26.57 4.14
C GLU A 37 -26.71 -27.59 3.15
N GLY A 38 -26.23 -28.73 3.66
CA GLY A 38 -25.66 -29.81 2.84
C GLY A 38 -24.19 -29.65 2.46
N ILE A 39 -23.54 -28.58 2.90
CA ILE A 39 -22.11 -28.35 2.79
C ILE A 39 -21.46 -28.73 4.11
N THR A 40 -20.44 -29.59 4.07
CA THR A 40 -19.75 -30.06 5.28
C THR A 40 -18.28 -29.68 5.25
N GLU A 41 -17.82 -29.10 6.35
CA GLU A 41 -16.40 -28.78 6.56
C GLU A 41 -15.71 -29.87 7.36
N TYR A 42 -14.55 -30.28 6.87
CA TYR A 42 -13.60 -31.14 7.55
C TYR A 42 -12.25 -30.43 7.71
N ARG A 43 -11.49 -30.89 8.70
CA ARG A 43 -10.11 -30.44 8.90
C ARG A 43 -9.16 -31.62 9.01
N LEU A 44 -8.08 -31.60 8.21
CA LEU A 44 -7.01 -32.57 8.31
C LEU A 44 -6.05 -32.19 9.44
N ASN A 45 -5.27 -33.18 9.91
CA ASN A 45 -4.31 -32.99 10.99
C ASN A 45 -3.18 -31.99 10.66
N ASN A 46 -2.87 -31.79 9.37
CA ASN A 46 -1.90 -30.81 8.90
C ASN A 46 -2.47 -29.39 8.72
N GLY A 47 -3.74 -29.20 9.08
CA GLY A 47 -4.42 -27.91 9.05
C GLY A 47 -5.22 -27.62 7.78
N LEU A 48 -5.18 -28.48 6.74
CA LEU A 48 -5.96 -28.27 5.52
C LEU A 48 -7.46 -28.26 5.84
N GLN A 49 -8.13 -27.21 5.44
CA GLN A 49 -9.59 -27.10 5.48
C GLN A 49 -10.17 -27.72 4.22
N VAL A 50 -11.18 -28.53 4.36
CA VAL A 50 -11.87 -29.21 3.26
C VAL A 50 -13.36 -28.93 3.35
N ILE A 51 -13.94 -28.44 2.28
CA ILE A 51 -15.37 -28.13 2.18
C ILE A 51 -15.98 -28.98 1.08
N LEU A 52 -16.92 -29.84 1.43
CA LEU A 52 -17.59 -30.77 0.52
C LEU A 52 -19.02 -30.30 0.27
N PHE A 53 -19.37 -30.10 -1.01
CA PHE A 53 -20.73 -29.85 -1.49
C PHE A 53 -21.14 -30.89 -2.53
N PRO A 54 -21.59 -32.08 -2.10
CA PRO A 54 -22.02 -33.14 -2.99
C PRO A 54 -23.39 -32.83 -3.61
N ASP A 55 -23.46 -32.87 -4.94
CA ASP A 55 -24.72 -32.74 -5.71
C ASP A 55 -24.78 -33.82 -6.79
N PRO A 56 -25.50 -34.94 -6.53
CA PRO A 56 -25.57 -36.04 -7.47
C PRO A 56 -26.31 -35.72 -8.77
N SER A 57 -27.00 -34.60 -8.84
CA SER A 57 -27.72 -34.15 -10.04
C SER A 57 -26.81 -33.56 -11.12
N LYS A 58 -25.56 -33.25 -10.79
CA LYS A 58 -24.61 -32.57 -11.71
C LYS A 58 -23.86 -33.61 -12.56
N PRO A 59 -23.52 -33.25 -13.82
CA PRO A 59 -22.66 -34.08 -14.66
C PRO A 59 -21.15 -33.85 -14.39
N THR A 60 -20.80 -32.84 -13.59
CA THR A 60 -19.43 -32.39 -13.36
C THR A 60 -19.05 -32.35 -11.88
N ILE A 61 -17.74 -32.33 -11.65
CA ILE A 61 -17.11 -32.05 -10.35
C ILE A 61 -16.24 -30.81 -10.55
N THR A 62 -16.28 -29.88 -9.61
CA THR A 62 -15.32 -28.78 -9.51
C THR A 62 -14.43 -28.99 -8.30
N VAL A 63 -13.13 -29.04 -8.52
CA VAL A 63 -12.08 -29.01 -7.50
C VAL A 63 -11.53 -27.60 -7.47
N ASN A 64 -11.53 -26.95 -6.33
CA ASN A 64 -11.03 -25.57 -6.17
C ASN A 64 -10.11 -25.50 -4.95
N MET A 65 -8.82 -25.37 -5.21
CA MET A 65 -7.80 -25.16 -4.18
C MET A 65 -7.56 -23.67 -4.00
N THR A 66 -7.82 -23.17 -2.81
CA THR A 66 -7.67 -21.75 -2.44
C THR A 66 -6.56 -21.60 -1.42
N TYR A 67 -5.59 -20.75 -1.73
CA TYR A 67 -4.55 -20.32 -0.80
C TYR A 67 -4.93 -18.94 -0.23
N LEU A 68 -4.83 -18.79 1.11
CA LEU A 68 -5.18 -17.56 1.83
C LEU A 68 -4.04 -16.54 1.72
N VAL A 69 -3.63 -16.27 0.49
CA VAL A 69 -2.59 -15.31 0.11
C VAL A 69 -2.95 -14.65 -1.20
N GLY A 70 -2.84 -13.33 -1.24
CA GLY A 70 -3.03 -12.50 -2.42
C GLY A 70 -2.10 -11.30 -2.35
N SER A 71 -2.29 -10.32 -3.23
CA SER A 71 -1.40 -9.17 -3.33
C SER A 71 -1.33 -8.31 -2.05
N ARG A 72 -2.28 -8.43 -1.14
CA ARG A 72 -2.23 -7.80 0.20
C ARG A 72 -0.99 -8.24 1.01
N HIS A 73 -0.48 -9.45 0.78
CA HIS A 73 0.62 -10.03 1.54
C HIS A 73 2.01 -9.69 0.98
N GLU A 74 2.06 -8.94 -0.11
CA GLU A 74 3.29 -8.56 -0.79
C GLU A 74 3.94 -7.33 -0.13
N ALA A 75 5.28 -7.28 -0.15
CA ALA A 75 6.05 -6.15 0.35
C ALA A 75 6.42 -5.16 -0.78
N TYR A 76 7.04 -4.04 -0.43
CA TYR A 76 7.67 -3.14 -1.40
C TYR A 76 8.83 -3.86 -2.09
N GLY A 77 8.91 -3.74 -3.42
CA GLY A 77 9.88 -4.46 -4.25
C GLY A 77 9.49 -5.91 -4.54
N GLU A 78 8.29 -6.33 -4.13
CA GLU A 78 7.79 -7.70 -4.29
C GLU A 78 6.35 -7.72 -4.83
N THR A 79 5.85 -6.60 -5.35
CA THR A 79 4.47 -6.53 -5.85
C THR A 79 4.31 -7.32 -7.14
N GLY A 80 3.22 -8.09 -7.23
CA GLY A 80 2.93 -8.98 -8.35
C GLY A 80 3.40 -10.43 -8.16
N MET A 81 4.04 -10.78 -7.03
CA MET A 81 4.54 -12.13 -6.78
C MET A 81 3.42 -13.17 -6.71
N ALA A 82 2.29 -12.84 -6.09
CA ALA A 82 1.14 -13.75 -6.02
C ALA A 82 0.59 -14.06 -7.42
N HIS A 83 0.52 -13.06 -8.29
CA HIS A 83 0.06 -13.21 -9.68
C HIS A 83 1.09 -13.96 -10.55
N LEU A 84 2.38 -13.67 -10.43
CA LEU A 84 3.43 -14.43 -11.12
C LEU A 84 3.41 -15.91 -10.74
N LEU A 85 3.19 -16.22 -9.46
CA LEU A 85 3.06 -17.60 -9.01
C LEU A 85 1.81 -18.27 -9.59
N GLU A 86 0.70 -17.54 -9.75
CA GLU A 86 -0.49 -18.09 -10.42
C GLU A 86 -0.12 -18.65 -11.79
N HIS A 87 0.63 -17.91 -12.62
CA HIS A 87 1.11 -18.39 -13.92
C HIS A 87 2.06 -19.58 -13.80
N LEU A 88 3.04 -19.50 -12.90
CA LEU A 88 4.11 -20.50 -12.82
C LEU A 88 3.66 -21.87 -12.33
N VAL A 89 2.66 -21.94 -11.43
CA VAL A 89 2.18 -23.23 -10.91
C VAL A 89 1.32 -24.02 -11.90
N PHE A 90 0.95 -23.43 -13.05
CA PHE A 90 0.37 -24.17 -14.18
C PHE A 90 1.42 -24.90 -15.05
N LYS A 91 2.72 -24.62 -14.88
CA LYS A 91 3.76 -25.17 -15.76
C LYS A 91 3.99 -26.64 -15.54
N GLY A 92 4.11 -27.08 -14.30
CA GLY A 92 4.27 -28.51 -13.99
C GLY A 92 4.78 -28.80 -12.59
N THR A 93 4.73 -30.08 -12.27
CA THR A 93 5.24 -30.69 -11.05
C THR A 93 5.95 -32.01 -11.42
N PRO A 94 6.68 -32.66 -10.51
CA PRO A 94 7.29 -33.97 -10.80
C PRO A 94 6.32 -35.06 -11.19
N ARG A 95 5.09 -35.06 -10.66
CA ARG A 95 4.05 -36.05 -11.01
C ARG A 95 3.23 -35.65 -12.23
N HIS A 96 3.11 -34.35 -12.46
CA HIS A 96 2.34 -33.74 -13.55
C HIS A 96 3.23 -32.77 -14.35
N PRO A 97 4.15 -33.28 -15.19
CA PRO A 97 5.16 -32.44 -15.84
C PRO A 97 4.60 -31.52 -16.93
N ASN A 98 3.37 -31.76 -17.39
CA ASN A 98 2.68 -30.92 -18.37
C ASN A 98 1.21 -30.76 -18.01
N ILE A 99 0.93 -29.94 -17.00
CA ILE A 99 -0.42 -29.72 -16.49
C ILE A 99 -1.42 -29.27 -17.56
N PRO A 100 -1.11 -28.32 -18.48
CA PRO A 100 -2.06 -27.90 -19.50
C PRO A 100 -2.51 -29.03 -20.45
N GLN A 101 -1.58 -29.91 -20.82
CA GLN A 101 -1.89 -31.07 -21.66
C GLN A 101 -2.77 -32.05 -20.91
N GLU A 102 -2.42 -32.40 -19.69
CA GLU A 102 -3.17 -33.35 -18.86
C GLU A 102 -4.61 -32.88 -18.60
N LEU A 103 -4.81 -31.59 -18.34
CA LEU A 103 -6.13 -30.97 -18.19
C LEU A 103 -6.97 -31.11 -19.46
N THR A 104 -6.35 -30.85 -20.62
CA THR A 104 -7.01 -30.98 -21.93
C THR A 104 -7.44 -32.41 -22.20
N GLU A 105 -6.58 -33.41 -21.95
CA GLU A 105 -6.84 -34.85 -22.15
C GLU A 105 -7.99 -35.33 -21.29
N ARG A 106 -8.27 -34.69 -20.14
CA ARG A 106 -9.37 -35.03 -19.24
C ARG A 106 -10.64 -34.26 -19.49
N GLY A 107 -10.64 -33.35 -20.48
CA GLY A 107 -11.78 -32.47 -20.76
C GLY A 107 -12.07 -31.50 -19.64
N ALA A 108 -11.03 -31.09 -18.91
CA ALA A 108 -11.13 -30.12 -17.83
C ALA A 108 -11.29 -28.69 -18.38
N SER A 109 -12.02 -27.87 -17.63
CA SER A 109 -12.04 -26.41 -17.78
C SER A 109 -11.31 -25.79 -16.60
N PRO A 110 -9.99 -25.54 -16.71
CA PRO A 110 -9.19 -24.98 -15.64
C PRO A 110 -9.17 -23.47 -15.66
N ASN A 111 -8.93 -22.87 -14.49
CA ASN A 111 -8.50 -21.47 -14.38
C ASN A 111 -7.78 -21.22 -13.05
N GLY A 112 -7.05 -20.12 -12.95
CA GLY A 112 -6.54 -19.54 -11.73
C GLY A 112 -7.01 -18.11 -11.58
N THR A 113 -7.09 -17.62 -10.36
CA THR A 113 -7.35 -16.19 -10.10
C THR A 113 -6.59 -15.72 -8.88
N THR A 114 -5.92 -14.58 -9.02
CA THR A 114 -5.30 -13.87 -7.91
C THR A 114 -6.10 -12.62 -7.57
N SER A 115 -6.45 -12.49 -6.30
CA SER A 115 -7.09 -11.29 -5.77
C SER A 115 -6.20 -10.62 -4.71
N LEU A 116 -6.76 -9.63 -4.04
CA LEU A 116 -6.08 -8.95 -2.93
C LEU A 116 -5.89 -9.89 -1.72
N ASP A 117 -6.86 -10.77 -1.45
CA ASP A 117 -6.92 -11.59 -0.23
C ASP A 117 -6.64 -13.07 -0.44
N ARG A 118 -6.74 -13.59 -1.66
CA ARG A 118 -6.58 -15.00 -1.99
C ARG A 118 -6.01 -15.22 -3.38
N THR A 119 -5.45 -16.42 -3.59
CA THR A 119 -5.14 -17.00 -4.90
C THR A 119 -5.77 -18.39 -4.95
N ASN A 120 -6.49 -18.72 -6.03
CA ASN A 120 -7.08 -20.05 -6.16
C ASN A 120 -6.86 -20.63 -7.55
N TYR A 121 -6.87 -21.96 -7.60
CA TYR A 121 -6.77 -22.78 -8.79
C TYR A 121 -7.96 -23.73 -8.79
N PHE A 122 -8.61 -23.84 -9.93
CA PHE A 122 -9.76 -24.71 -10.03
C PHE A 122 -9.87 -25.36 -11.41
N GLU A 123 -10.38 -26.56 -11.42
CA GLU A 123 -10.77 -27.30 -12.61
C GLU A 123 -12.16 -27.89 -12.46
N THR A 124 -12.97 -27.73 -13.50
CA THR A 124 -14.26 -28.40 -13.62
C THR A 124 -14.13 -29.54 -14.63
N LEU A 125 -14.45 -30.77 -14.18
CA LEU A 125 -14.22 -32.02 -14.88
C LEU A 125 -15.52 -32.82 -15.04
N PRO A 126 -15.63 -33.72 -16.05
CA PRO A 126 -16.66 -34.75 -16.07
C PRO A 126 -16.61 -35.59 -14.79
N ALA A 127 -17.79 -35.86 -14.18
CA ALA A 127 -17.92 -36.49 -12.89
C ALA A 127 -17.60 -38.02 -12.98
N THR A 128 -16.35 -38.37 -12.75
CA THR A 128 -15.88 -39.75 -12.59
C THR A 128 -14.89 -39.85 -11.43
N ASP A 129 -14.86 -41.02 -10.76
CA ASP A 129 -13.91 -41.26 -9.66
C ASP A 129 -12.45 -41.05 -10.11
N ALA A 130 -12.12 -41.48 -11.34
CA ALA A 130 -10.78 -41.34 -11.91
C ALA A 130 -10.39 -39.88 -12.14
N ASN A 131 -11.32 -39.03 -12.55
CA ASN A 131 -11.05 -37.57 -12.70
C ASN A 131 -10.92 -36.88 -11.34
N LEU A 132 -11.76 -37.26 -10.37
CA LEU A 132 -11.64 -36.76 -9.01
C LEU A 132 -10.28 -37.12 -8.39
N GLU A 133 -9.89 -38.37 -8.46
CA GLU A 133 -8.62 -38.84 -7.90
C GLU A 133 -7.43 -38.15 -8.56
N TRP A 134 -7.46 -37.95 -9.88
CA TRP A 134 -6.42 -37.26 -10.62
C TRP A 134 -6.35 -35.77 -10.23
N ALA A 135 -7.48 -35.07 -10.12
CA ALA A 135 -7.49 -33.67 -9.75
C ALA A 135 -6.96 -33.44 -8.32
N LEU A 136 -7.33 -34.35 -7.40
CA LEU A 136 -6.78 -34.31 -6.04
C LEU A 136 -5.27 -34.62 -6.01
N ASP A 137 -4.79 -35.52 -6.89
CA ASP A 137 -3.36 -35.81 -7.04
C ASP A 137 -2.61 -34.58 -7.58
N LEU A 138 -3.16 -33.96 -8.64
CA LEU A 138 -2.62 -32.71 -9.20
C LEU A 138 -2.51 -31.60 -8.14
N GLU A 139 -3.62 -31.31 -7.45
CA GLU A 139 -3.64 -30.21 -6.48
C GLU A 139 -2.73 -30.45 -5.28
N SER A 140 -2.62 -31.72 -4.83
CA SER A 140 -1.71 -32.07 -3.74
C SER A 140 -0.23 -31.92 -4.13
N ASP A 141 0.12 -32.22 -5.39
CA ASP A 141 1.48 -32.08 -5.89
C ASP A 141 1.81 -30.61 -6.21
N ARG A 142 0.84 -29.88 -6.80
CA ARG A 142 0.92 -28.45 -7.08
C ARG A 142 1.15 -27.63 -5.80
N MET A 143 0.57 -28.06 -4.68
CA MET A 143 0.72 -27.37 -3.38
C MET A 143 2.17 -27.29 -2.92
N ILE A 144 3.00 -28.32 -3.15
CA ILE A 144 4.32 -28.42 -2.53
C ILE A 144 5.48 -28.65 -3.50
N ASN A 145 5.20 -29.09 -4.73
CA ASN A 145 6.21 -29.54 -5.68
C ASN A 145 6.23 -28.82 -7.03
N SER A 146 5.51 -27.70 -7.19
CA SER A 146 5.56 -26.92 -8.44
C SER A 146 7.01 -26.51 -8.77
N PHE A 147 7.38 -26.61 -10.04
CA PHE A 147 8.77 -26.42 -10.46
C PHE A 147 9.31 -25.02 -10.19
N ILE A 148 8.53 -23.98 -10.48
CA ILE A 148 8.88 -22.56 -10.31
C ILE A 148 10.31 -22.32 -10.77
N SER A 149 10.54 -22.53 -12.08
CA SER A 149 11.87 -22.44 -12.69
C SER A 149 12.14 -21.03 -13.23
N ALA A 150 13.42 -20.68 -13.35
CA ALA A 150 13.81 -19.42 -14.00
C ALA A 150 13.46 -19.39 -15.49
N GLU A 151 13.47 -20.54 -16.17
CA GLU A 151 13.10 -20.68 -17.57
C GLU A 151 11.60 -20.42 -17.78
N ASP A 152 10.75 -20.97 -16.90
CA ASP A 152 9.31 -20.72 -16.93
C ASP A 152 9.00 -19.25 -16.64
N LEU A 153 9.69 -18.63 -15.67
CA LEU A 153 9.55 -17.21 -15.38
C LEU A 153 9.90 -16.34 -16.59
N GLU A 154 11.00 -16.62 -17.28
CA GLU A 154 11.41 -15.89 -18.50
C GLU A 154 10.35 -16.03 -19.60
N SER A 155 9.79 -17.25 -19.79
CA SER A 155 8.74 -17.49 -20.78
C SER A 155 7.44 -16.75 -20.44
N GLU A 156 7.01 -16.75 -19.17
CA GLU A 156 5.79 -16.07 -18.72
C GLU A 156 5.94 -14.56 -18.65
N MET A 157 7.14 -14.03 -18.51
CA MET A 157 7.37 -12.60 -18.42
C MET A 157 6.80 -11.83 -19.62
N THR A 158 6.82 -12.45 -20.84
CA THR A 158 6.19 -11.85 -22.01
C THR A 158 4.67 -11.78 -21.90
N VAL A 159 4.05 -12.81 -21.34
CA VAL A 159 2.59 -12.86 -21.10
C VAL A 159 2.18 -11.80 -20.11
N VAL A 160 2.85 -11.77 -18.94
CA VAL A 160 2.55 -10.82 -17.87
C VAL A 160 2.78 -9.36 -18.31
N ARG A 161 3.84 -9.08 -19.09
CA ARG A 161 4.04 -7.76 -19.69
C ARG A 161 2.90 -7.34 -20.61
N ASN A 162 2.41 -8.23 -21.45
CA ASN A 162 1.29 -7.96 -22.34
C ASN A 162 0.00 -7.67 -21.54
N GLU A 163 -0.23 -8.39 -20.44
CA GLU A 163 -1.35 -8.14 -19.55
C GLU A 163 -1.24 -6.77 -18.86
N MET A 164 -0.04 -6.43 -18.37
CA MET A 164 0.24 -5.11 -17.81
C MET A 164 -0.03 -3.99 -18.82
N GLU A 165 0.46 -4.13 -20.03
CA GLU A 165 0.26 -3.15 -21.12
C GLU A 165 -1.21 -3.04 -21.52
N SER A 166 -1.92 -4.17 -21.60
CA SER A 166 -3.37 -4.19 -21.82
C SER A 166 -4.12 -3.46 -20.71
N GLY A 167 -3.73 -3.67 -19.45
CA GLY A 167 -4.28 -2.98 -18.29
C GLY A 167 -3.99 -1.48 -18.30
N GLU A 168 -2.75 -1.09 -18.60
CA GLU A 168 -2.33 0.31 -18.68
C GLU A 168 -2.98 1.08 -19.86
N ASN A 169 -3.34 0.39 -20.93
CA ASN A 169 -4.02 0.96 -22.09
C ASN A 169 -5.54 0.97 -21.95
N ASN A 170 -6.09 0.31 -20.94
CA ASN A 170 -7.52 0.36 -20.64
C ASN A 170 -7.83 1.57 -19.73
N PRO A 171 -8.64 2.55 -20.19
CA PRO A 171 -8.91 3.77 -19.43
C PRO A 171 -9.52 3.52 -18.06
N PHE A 172 -10.45 2.56 -17.94
CA PHE A 172 -11.09 2.21 -16.68
C PHE A 172 -10.08 1.56 -15.72
N ARG A 173 -9.33 0.54 -16.18
CA ARG A 173 -8.39 -0.20 -15.32
C ARG A 173 -7.29 0.69 -14.75
N ILE A 174 -6.69 1.53 -15.59
CA ILE A 174 -5.64 2.44 -15.13
C ILE A 174 -6.18 3.51 -14.18
N LEU A 175 -7.40 4.03 -14.43
CA LEU A 175 -8.03 4.98 -13.53
C LEU A 175 -8.35 4.33 -12.18
N TYR A 176 -8.97 3.16 -12.19
CA TYR A 176 -9.27 2.38 -10.97
C TYR A 176 -8.01 2.15 -10.14
N GLN A 177 -6.94 1.66 -10.78
CA GLN A 177 -5.65 1.43 -10.08
C GLN A 177 -5.12 2.70 -9.41
N ARG A 178 -5.17 3.85 -10.10
CA ARG A 178 -4.68 5.12 -9.54
C ARG A 178 -5.59 5.66 -8.45
N THR A 179 -6.90 5.52 -8.61
CA THR A 179 -7.88 5.95 -7.60
C THR A 179 -7.76 5.09 -6.33
N MET A 180 -7.61 3.75 -6.47
CA MET A 180 -7.33 2.86 -5.33
C MET A 180 -6.03 3.23 -4.62
N SER A 181 -4.97 3.54 -5.37
CA SER A 181 -3.68 3.97 -4.81
C SER A 181 -3.78 5.29 -4.02
N MET A 182 -4.74 6.15 -4.34
CA MET A 182 -5.02 7.37 -3.58
C MET A 182 -5.97 7.13 -2.41
N ALA A 183 -6.90 6.17 -2.55
CA ALA A 183 -7.83 5.81 -1.49
C ALA A 183 -7.10 5.15 -0.32
N TYR A 184 -6.15 4.26 -0.57
CA TYR A 184 -5.38 3.53 0.44
C TYR A 184 -3.95 4.05 0.52
N LEU A 185 -3.61 4.81 1.57
CA LEU A 185 -2.28 5.44 1.74
C LEU A 185 -1.22 4.43 2.20
N TRP A 186 -1.60 3.50 3.07
CA TRP A 186 -0.69 2.55 3.72
C TRP A 186 -1.05 1.10 3.44
N HIS A 187 -2.34 0.80 3.34
CA HIS A 187 -2.81 -0.56 3.14
C HIS A 187 -2.52 -1.06 1.72
N ASN A 188 -2.12 -2.31 1.60
CA ASN A 188 -1.78 -2.91 0.31
C ASN A 188 -2.96 -3.03 -0.66
N TYR A 189 -4.20 -2.78 -0.25
CA TYR A 189 -5.33 -2.66 -1.18
C TYR A 189 -5.18 -1.50 -2.18
N GLY A 190 -4.32 -0.52 -1.89
CA GLY A 190 -3.94 0.52 -2.82
C GLY A 190 -2.95 0.09 -3.92
N LYS A 191 -2.46 -1.16 -3.88
CA LYS A 191 -1.53 -1.70 -4.87
C LYS A 191 -2.27 -2.60 -5.86
N SER A 192 -1.80 -2.60 -7.10
CA SER A 192 -2.36 -3.46 -8.14
C SER A 192 -1.94 -4.92 -7.93
N THR A 193 -2.88 -5.84 -8.13
CA THR A 193 -2.61 -7.29 -8.04
C THR A 193 -1.57 -7.76 -9.06
N ILE A 194 -1.52 -7.13 -10.24
CA ILE A 194 -0.50 -7.45 -11.25
C ILE A 194 0.90 -6.96 -10.88
N GLY A 195 1.00 -6.06 -9.88
CA GLY A 195 2.25 -5.51 -9.40
C GLY A 195 2.76 -4.28 -10.16
N ALA A 196 3.86 -3.72 -9.68
CA ALA A 196 4.61 -2.68 -10.38
C ALA A 196 5.53 -3.34 -11.43
N ARG A 197 5.67 -2.73 -12.61
CA ARG A 197 6.50 -3.27 -13.69
C ARG A 197 7.94 -3.54 -13.23
N SER A 198 8.54 -2.62 -12.49
CA SER A 198 9.90 -2.75 -11.95
C SER A 198 10.07 -3.95 -11.01
N ASP A 199 9.05 -4.22 -10.17
CA ASP A 199 9.07 -5.34 -9.24
C ASP A 199 8.92 -6.66 -10.00
N VAL A 200 7.94 -6.74 -10.90
CA VAL A 200 7.66 -7.93 -11.72
C VAL A 200 8.86 -8.30 -12.59
N GLU A 201 9.44 -7.32 -13.29
CA GLU A 201 10.60 -7.55 -14.19
C GLU A 201 11.91 -7.82 -13.42
N GLY A 202 12.01 -7.35 -12.18
CA GLY A 202 13.21 -7.46 -11.35
C GLY A 202 13.19 -8.58 -10.31
N VAL A 203 12.07 -9.30 -10.14
CA VAL A 203 11.95 -10.29 -9.06
C VAL A 203 12.92 -11.47 -9.24
N PRO A 204 13.76 -11.77 -8.22
CA PRO A 204 14.61 -12.94 -8.26
C PRO A 204 13.78 -14.23 -8.08
N ILE A 205 14.06 -15.27 -8.86
CA ILE A 205 13.34 -16.56 -8.81
C ILE A 205 13.33 -17.16 -7.39
N ASP A 206 14.40 -16.99 -6.62
CA ASP A 206 14.47 -17.52 -5.25
C ASP A 206 13.45 -16.85 -4.32
N ARG A 207 13.13 -15.56 -4.53
CA ARG A 207 12.08 -14.87 -3.77
C ARG A 207 10.69 -15.43 -4.08
N LEU A 208 10.42 -15.77 -5.34
CA LEU A 208 9.18 -16.45 -5.74
C LEU A 208 9.08 -17.84 -5.09
N LYS A 209 10.18 -18.60 -5.07
CA LYS A 209 10.23 -19.90 -4.38
C LYS A 209 10.01 -19.78 -2.87
N ASP A 210 10.57 -18.74 -2.24
CA ASP A 210 10.38 -18.49 -0.80
C ASP A 210 8.92 -18.10 -0.50
N PHE A 211 8.31 -17.28 -1.36
CA PHE A 211 6.90 -16.92 -1.25
C PHE A 211 5.99 -18.15 -1.42
N TYR A 212 6.25 -18.98 -2.42
CA TYR A 212 5.55 -20.24 -2.62
C TYR A 212 5.66 -21.15 -1.38
N ARG A 213 6.88 -21.44 -0.91
CA ARG A 213 7.11 -22.31 0.26
C ARG A 213 6.46 -21.79 1.53
N LYS A 214 6.36 -20.46 1.67
CA LYS A 214 5.75 -19.83 2.82
C LYS A 214 4.23 -19.96 2.82
N TYR A 215 3.59 -19.69 1.69
CA TYR A 215 2.14 -19.50 1.65
C TYR A 215 1.37 -20.71 1.09
N TYR A 216 1.97 -21.52 0.22
CA TYR A 216 1.34 -22.69 -0.38
C TYR A 216 1.53 -23.90 0.51
N GLN A 217 0.78 -23.93 1.61
CA GLN A 217 0.88 -24.94 2.66
C GLN A 217 -0.51 -25.34 3.14
N PRO A 218 -0.68 -26.58 3.67
CA PRO A 218 -2.00 -27.07 4.07
C PRO A 218 -2.73 -26.19 5.09
N ASP A 219 -2.03 -25.66 6.07
CA ASP A 219 -2.61 -24.81 7.13
C ASP A 219 -3.03 -23.41 6.65
N ASN A 220 -2.68 -23.05 5.42
CA ASN A 220 -3.02 -21.79 4.76
C ASN A 220 -3.85 -22.02 3.48
N ALA A 221 -4.47 -23.19 3.37
CA ALA A 221 -5.21 -23.59 2.18
C ALA A 221 -6.60 -24.16 2.52
N VAL A 222 -7.51 -24.01 1.56
CA VAL A 222 -8.87 -24.54 1.62
C VAL A 222 -9.17 -25.24 0.32
N LEU A 223 -9.51 -26.53 0.40
CA LEU A 223 -9.99 -27.31 -0.72
C LEU A 223 -11.52 -27.31 -0.71
N VAL A 224 -12.12 -26.77 -1.76
CA VAL A 224 -13.57 -26.84 -1.99
C VAL A 224 -13.85 -27.84 -3.10
N LEU A 225 -14.67 -28.84 -2.81
CA LEU A 225 -15.12 -29.84 -3.76
C LEU A 225 -16.63 -29.74 -3.93
N ALA A 226 -17.10 -29.44 -5.15
CA ALA A 226 -18.51 -29.25 -5.44
C ALA A 226 -18.96 -30.05 -6.68
N GLY A 227 -20.13 -30.64 -6.63
CA GLY A 227 -20.71 -31.39 -7.75
C GLY A 227 -20.95 -32.88 -7.46
N LYS A 228 -20.90 -33.72 -8.49
CA LYS A 228 -21.27 -35.12 -8.35
C LYS A 228 -20.08 -35.98 -7.92
N PHE A 229 -20.05 -36.36 -6.67
CA PHE A 229 -19.08 -37.30 -6.10
C PHE A 229 -19.70 -38.03 -4.88
N GLU A 230 -19.09 -39.13 -4.47
CA GLU A 230 -19.44 -39.83 -3.24
C GLU A 230 -18.57 -39.25 -2.10
N PRO A 231 -19.16 -38.63 -1.04
CA PRO A 231 -18.42 -37.93 0.00
C PRO A 231 -17.37 -38.76 0.72
N LYS A 232 -17.68 -40.02 1.01
CA LYS A 232 -16.74 -40.88 1.70
C LYS A 232 -15.53 -41.22 0.83
N PHE A 233 -15.75 -41.54 -0.44
CA PHE A 233 -14.66 -41.77 -1.40
C PHE A 233 -13.79 -40.53 -1.58
N ALA A 234 -14.42 -39.37 -1.76
CA ALA A 234 -13.70 -38.09 -1.87
C ALA A 234 -12.82 -37.84 -0.64
N LEU A 235 -13.37 -38.01 0.55
CA LEU A 235 -12.66 -37.78 1.81
C LEU A 235 -11.50 -38.76 2.01
N GLU A 236 -11.68 -40.02 1.67
CA GLU A 236 -10.60 -41.03 1.68
C GLU A 236 -9.46 -40.63 0.75
N LYS A 237 -9.76 -40.16 -0.48
CA LYS A 237 -8.75 -39.70 -1.44
C LYS A 237 -8.07 -38.41 -1.01
N ILE A 238 -8.80 -37.46 -0.44
CA ILE A 238 -8.24 -36.24 0.13
C ILE A 238 -7.23 -36.57 1.25
N VAL A 239 -7.59 -37.48 2.16
CA VAL A 239 -6.69 -37.94 3.22
C VAL A 239 -5.45 -38.64 2.65
N GLU A 240 -5.63 -39.50 1.64
CA GLU A 240 -4.54 -40.20 0.95
C GLU A 240 -3.55 -39.23 0.32
N LYS A 241 -4.02 -38.18 -0.38
CA LYS A 241 -3.18 -37.26 -1.15
C LYS A 241 -2.62 -36.11 -0.32
N PHE A 242 -3.44 -35.50 0.52
CA PHE A 242 -3.06 -34.29 1.29
C PHE A 242 -2.62 -34.62 2.73
N GLY A 243 -3.14 -35.71 3.32
CA GLY A 243 -2.82 -36.06 4.72
C GLY A 243 -1.37 -36.47 4.95
N VAL A 244 -0.65 -36.83 3.88
CA VAL A 244 0.79 -37.15 3.91
C VAL A 244 1.68 -35.93 3.87
N ILE A 245 1.13 -34.76 3.50
CA ILE A 245 1.87 -33.50 3.51
C ILE A 245 2.07 -33.09 4.97
N PRO A 246 3.32 -32.83 5.40
CA PRO A 246 3.59 -32.51 6.79
C PRO A 246 2.98 -31.16 7.19
N THR A 247 2.64 -31.02 8.46
CA THR A 247 2.30 -29.72 9.04
C THR A 247 3.49 -28.79 8.89
N PRO A 248 3.33 -27.58 8.32
CA PRO A 248 4.45 -26.67 8.11
C PRO A 248 4.99 -26.14 9.43
N ASP A 249 6.31 -25.97 9.50
CA ASP A 249 6.94 -25.20 10.58
C ASP A 249 6.73 -23.69 10.33
N ARG A 250 5.94 -23.07 11.20
CA ARG A 250 5.61 -21.64 11.16
C ARG A 250 6.57 -20.78 11.97
N SER A 251 7.77 -21.27 12.28
CA SER A 251 8.80 -20.49 12.95
C SER A 251 9.64 -19.66 11.96
N GLY A 252 10.28 -18.60 12.45
CA GLY A 252 11.21 -17.79 11.68
C GLY A 252 10.59 -17.16 10.43
N VAL A 253 11.24 -17.35 9.29
CA VAL A 253 10.84 -16.75 8.00
C VAL A 253 9.51 -17.30 7.45
N ASN A 254 9.11 -18.50 7.90
CA ASN A 254 7.87 -19.13 7.44
C ASN A 254 6.64 -18.66 8.22
N GLN A 255 6.82 -17.83 9.26
CA GLN A 255 5.70 -17.30 10.02
C GLN A 255 4.82 -16.41 9.15
N ILE A 256 3.52 -16.70 9.15
CA ILE A 256 2.51 -15.84 8.53
C ILE A 256 2.04 -14.86 9.60
N TYR A 257 2.37 -13.59 9.40
CA TYR A 257 1.90 -12.53 10.28
C TYR A 257 0.53 -12.03 9.82
N PRO A 258 -0.40 -11.77 10.74
CA PRO A 258 -1.60 -11.06 10.37
C PRO A 258 -1.23 -9.67 9.86
N THR A 259 -1.92 -9.22 8.83
CA THR A 259 -1.80 -7.83 8.36
C THR A 259 -2.36 -6.90 9.43
N TYR A 260 -1.56 -5.96 9.91
CA TYR A 260 -1.95 -4.98 10.93
C TYR A 260 -1.76 -3.53 10.49
N THR A 261 -1.29 -3.32 9.27
CA THR A 261 -1.26 -1.99 8.65
C THR A 261 -2.69 -1.56 8.33
N ARG A 262 -3.11 -0.46 8.90
CA ARG A 262 -4.43 0.14 8.66
C ARG A 262 -4.25 1.53 8.09
N ASP A 263 -5.14 1.92 7.20
CA ASP A 263 -5.21 3.30 6.80
C ASP A 263 -5.74 4.18 7.93
N PRO A 264 -5.27 5.44 8.05
CA PRO A 264 -5.91 6.41 8.91
C PRO A 264 -7.35 6.64 8.44
N ILE A 265 -8.21 7.05 9.36
CA ILE A 265 -9.54 7.53 9.00
C ILE A 265 -9.37 8.66 7.99
N GLN A 266 -10.10 8.58 6.89
CA GLN A 266 -10.07 9.62 5.88
C GLN A 266 -10.75 10.89 6.42
N ASP A 267 -10.06 12.03 6.39
CA ASP A 267 -10.44 13.30 6.99
C ASP A 267 -10.69 14.41 5.95
N GLY A 268 -10.74 14.03 4.67
CA GLY A 268 -11.02 14.94 3.57
C GLY A 268 -11.02 14.25 2.21
N GLU A 269 -11.58 14.90 1.21
CA GLU A 269 -11.66 14.42 -0.16
C GLU A 269 -10.25 14.24 -0.75
N ARG A 270 -10.07 13.19 -1.55
CA ARG A 270 -8.87 12.95 -2.34
C ARG A 270 -9.23 12.90 -3.80
N SER A 271 -8.32 13.29 -4.68
CA SER A 271 -8.57 13.24 -6.10
C SER A 271 -7.34 12.90 -6.92
N VAL A 272 -7.56 12.27 -8.07
CA VAL A 272 -6.56 12.01 -9.10
C VAL A 272 -7.13 12.24 -10.48
N THR A 273 -6.39 12.95 -11.33
CA THR A 273 -6.78 13.17 -12.72
C THR A 273 -5.73 12.59 -13.65
N LEU A 274 -6.13 11.68 -14.52
CA LEU A 274 -5.29 11.11 -15.56
C LEU A 274 -5.56 11.79 -16.90
N ARG A 275 -4.47 12.20 -17.58
CA ARG A 275 -4.49 12.69 -18.96
C ARG A 275 -3.69 11.72 -19.81
N ARG A 276 -4.39 10.90 -20.61
CA ARG A 276 -3.78 9.84 -21.42
C ARG A 276 -4.48 9.75 -22.77
N VAL A 277 -3.84 9.06 -23.71
CA VAL A 277 -4.50 8.70 -24.97
C VAL A 277 -5.72 7.84 -24.66
N GLY A 278 -6.83 8.15 -25.28
CA GLY A 278 -8.09 7.44 -25.11
C GLY A 278 -9.22 8.08 -25.91
N ASP A 279 -10.35 7.40 -25.96
CA ASP A 279 -11.55 7.77 -26.72
C ASP A 279 -12.78 7.97 -25.83
N VAL A 280 -12.64 7.77 -24.52
CA VAL A 280 -13.70 7.92 -23.53
C VAL A 280 -13.20 8.72 -22.33
N GLN A 281 -14.11 9.28 -21.57
CA GLN A 281 -13.88 9.89 -20.26
C GLN A 281 -14.46 9.01 -19.16
N TYR A 282 -13.94 9.11 -17.95
CA TYR A 282 -14.51 8.50 -16.76
C TYR A 282 -14.53 9.49 -15.59
N ALA A 283 -15.64 9.51 -14.86
CA ALA A 283 -15.72 9.99 -13.49
C ALA A 283 -15.90 8.77 -12.58
N MET A 284 -15.09 8.67 -11.52
CA MET A 284 -15.07 7.55 -10.60
C MET A 284 -14.98 8.08 -9.17
N VAL A 285 -15.70 7.48 -8.25
CA VAL A 285 -15.57 7.78 -6.81
C VAL A 285 -15.51 6.48 -6.01
N ILE A 286 -14.62 6.48 -5.03
CA ILE A 286 -14.44 5.39 -4.06
C ILE A 286 -14.77 5.94 -2.69
N HIS A 287 -15.63 5.24 -1.95
CA HIS A 287 -15.86 5.45 -0.53
C HIS A 287 -15.36 4.25 0.26
N HIS A 288 -14.69 4.46 1.38
CA HIS A 288 -14.33 3.37 2.27
C HIS A 288 -15.57 2.80 2.96
N ILE A 289 -15.69 1.47 2.94
CA ILE A 289 -16.77 0.72 3.57
C ILE A 289 -16.18 -0.35 4.51
N PRO A 290 -16.96 -0.94 5.41
CA PRO A 290 -16.49 -2.03 6.26
C PRO A 290 -16.05 -3.28 5.49
N SER A 291 -15.43 -4.22 6.20
CA SER A 291 -15.05 -5.53 5.66
C SER A 291 -16.27 -6.35 5.18
N GLY A 292 -16.02 -7.33 4.30
CA GLY A 292 -17.03 -8.24 3.79
C GLY A 292 -17.79 -9.05 4.85
N ALA A 293 -17.22 -9.21 6.04
CA ALA A 293 -17.88 -9.90 7.16
C ALA A 293 -18.80 -9.01 8.00
N HIS A 294 -18.75 -7.67 7.81
CA HIS A 294 -19.53 -6.72 8.60
C HIS A 294 -21.03 -6.80 8.29
N GLU A 295 -21.86 -6.51 9.29
CA GLU A 295 -23.31 -6.54 9.15
C GLU A 295 -23.87 -5.52 8.13
N ASP A 296 -23.22 -4.39 7.97
CA ASP A 296 -23.63 -3.34 7.03
C ASP A 296 -23.45 -3.72 5.55
N LEU A 297 -22.65 -4.78 5.24
CA LEU A 297 -22.38 -5.12 3.85
C LEU A 297 -23.65 -5.43 3.06
N ALA A 298 -24.61 -6.14 3.65
CA ALA A 298 -25.86 -6.48 2.99
C ALA A 298 -26.66 -5.22 2.59
N ALA A 299 -26.71 -4.22 3.46
CA ALA A 299 -27.36 -2.94 3.16
C ALA A 299 -26.58 -2.13 2.11
N LEU A 300 -25.25 -2.22 2.09
CA LEU A 300 -24.39 -1.59 1.09
C LEU A 300 -24.53 -2.23 -0.29
N ASP A 301 -24.69 -3.56 -0.37
CA ASP A 301 -24.99 -4.25 -1.64
C ASP A 301 -26.33 -3.79 -2.20
N ILE A 302 -27.37 -3.72 -1.35
CA ILE A 302 -28.66 -3.17 -1.77
C ILE A 302 -28.53 -1.73 -2.24
N LEU A 303 -27.81 -0.88 -1.51
CA LEU A 303 -27.56 0.50 -1.88
C LEU A 303 -26.86 0.62 -3.25
N SER A 304 -25.84 -0.22 -3.50
CA SER A 304 -25.12 -0.21 -4.77
C SER A 304 -26.07 -0.50 -5.95
N HIS A 305 -26.96 -1.47 -5.77
CA HIS A 305 -27.95 -1.83 -6.78
C HIS A 305 -29.05 -0.76 -6.98
N VAL A 306 -29.45 -0.07 -5.92
CA VAL A 306 -30.34 1.11 -6.01
C VAL A 306 -29.72 2.21 -6.86
N LEU A 307 -28.40 2.36 -6.78
CA LEU A 307 -27.68 3.38 -7.57
C LEU A 307 -27.54 3.00 -9.05
N ASP A 308 -27.21 1.72 -9.38
CA ASP A 308 -26.72 1.35 -10.71
C ASP A 308 -27.63 0.43 -11.55
N ASN A 309 -28.74 -0.04 -11.01
CA ASN A 309 -29.60 -0.96 -11.76
C ASN A 309 -29.94 -0.42 -13.15
N VAL A 310 -29.74 -1.25 -14.18
CA VAL A 310 -29.87 -0.84 -15.61
C VAL A 310 -31.27 -0.34 -15.98
N THR A 311 -32.33 -0.67 -15.21
CA THR A 311 -33.69 -0.31 -15.54
C THR A 311 -34.37 0.67 -14.59
N SER A 312 -33.79 0.87 -13.39
CA SER A 312 -34.42 1.66 -12.34
C SER A 312 -33.40 2.19 -11.32
N GLY A 313 -32.10 2.16 -11.68
CA GLY A 313 -31.07 2.71 -10.84
C GLY A 313 -31.00 4.22 -10.95
N ARG A 314 -30.86 4.91 -9.84
CA ARG A 314 -30.87 6.37 -9.77
C ARG A 314 -29.84 7.04 -10.68
N LEU A 315 -28.62 6.50 -10.71
CA LEU A 315 -27.58 6.97 -11.62
C LEU A 315 -27.87 6.63 -13.07
N HIS A 316 -28.52 5.49 -13.33
CA HIS A 316 -28.88 5.09 -14.67
C HIS A 316 -29.93 6.06 -15.25
N GLU A 317 -30.98 6.35 -14.49
CA GLU A 317 -32.03 7.32 -14.88
C GLU A 317 -31.45 8.73 -15.08
N ALA A 318 -30.62 9.19 -14.12
CA ALA A 318 -30.07 10.55 -14.15
C ALA A 318 -29.00 10.78 -15.22
N LEU A 319 -28.26 9.75 -15.64
CA LEU A 319 -27.11 9.90 -16.51
C LEU A 319 -27.20 9.13 -17.82
N VAL A 320 -27.73 7.90 -17.83
CA VAL A 320 -27.77 7.07 -19.04
C VAL A 320 -29.05 7.34 -19.85
N GLU A 321 -30.21 7.36 -19.23
CA GLU A 321 -31.44 7.69 -19.91
C GLU A 321 -31.50 9.16 -20.38
N SER A 322 -30.81 10.05 -19.67
CA SER A 322 -30.63 11.46 -20.08
C SER A 322 -29.51 11.66 -21.11
N GLU A 323 -28.88 10.59 -21.61
CA GLU A 323 -27.79 10.58 -22.60
C GLU A 323 -26.51 11.34 -22.20
N LYS A 324 -26.35 11.68 -20.91
CA LYS A 324 -25.14 12.33 -20.36
C LYS A 324 -23.97 11.35 -20.25
N ALA A 325 -24.22 10.08 -19.89
CA ALA A 325 -23.24 9.03 -19.78
C ALA A 325 -23.58 7.83 -20.68
N VAL A 326 -22.56 7.05 -21.03
CA VAL A 326 -22.70 5.79 -21.79
C VAL A 326 -23.12 4.64 -20.88
N SER A 327 -22.53 4.61 -19.69
CA SER A 327 -22.84 3.60 -18.67
C SER A 327 -22.48 4.12 -17.28
N VAL A 328 -23.12 3.53 -16.28
CA VAL A 328 -22.82 3.73 -14.87
C VAL A 328 -22.72 2.38 -14.18
N ALA A 329 -21.96 2.30 -13.09
CA ALA A 329 -22.00 1.14 -12.21
C ALA A 329 -21.59 1.51 -10.78
N SER A 330 -22.05 0.71 -9.82
CA SER A 330 -21.75 0.85 -8.40
C SER A 330 -21.54 -0.54 -7.77
N TYR A 331 -20.46 -0.72 -7.02
CA TYR A 331 -20.10 -2.01 -6.41
C TYR A 331 -19.61 -1.82 -4.98
N ALA A 332 -20.18 -2.55 -4.03
CA ALA A 332 -19.64 -2.71 -2.69
C ALA A 332 -18.69 -3.92 -2.69
N TYR A 333 -17.37 -3.67 -2.69
CA TYR A 333 -16.39 -4.76 -2.74
C TYR A 333 -16.23 -5.45 -1.39
N GLN A 334 -16.35 -6.77 -1.42
CA GLN A 334 -16.23 -7.66 -0.27
C GLN A 334 -14.76 -8.03 -0.06
N TYR A 335 -14.05 -7.26 0.78
CA TYR A 335 -12.67 -7.55 1.16
C TYR A 335 -12.60 -8.05 2.61
N ARG A 336 -11.51 -8.73 2.94
CA ARG A 336 -11.27 -9.22 4.31
C ARG A 336 -11.19 -8.10 5.34
N GLU A 337 -10.64 -6.96 4.96
CA GLU A 337 -10.56 -5.73 5.76
C GLU A 337 -11.46 -4.65 5.13
N SER A 338 -11.36 -3.40 5.59
CA SER A 338 -12.16 -2.29 5.04
C SER A 338 -11.98 -2.21 3.53
N GLY A 339 -13.08 -2.40 2.80
CA GLY A 339 -13.14 -2.40 1.35
C GLY A 339 -13.58 -1.06 0.77
N PRO A 340 -13.63 -0.95 -0.57
CA PRO A 340 -14.18 0.21 -1.26
C PRO A 340 -15.62 -0.03 -1.73
N MET A 341 -16.44 1.00 -1.68
CA MET A 341 -17.61 1.13 -2.56
C MET A 341 -17.20 1.99 -3.75
N LEU A 342 -17.16 1.39 -4.93
CA LEU A 342 -16.80 2.03 -6.19
C LEU A 342 -18.04 2.43 -6.94
N THR A 343 -18.15 3.69 -7.35
CA THR A 343 -19.19 4.16 -8.28
C THR A 343 -18.53 4.92 -9.42
N TYR A 344 -18.91 4.64 -10.67
CA TYR A 344 -18.34 5.33 -11.82
C TYR A 344 -19.34 5.57 -12.94
N ALA A 345 -19.05 6.55 -13.78
CA ALA A 345 -19.71 6.80 -15.04
C ALA A 345 -18.71 6.85 -16.20
N GLN A 346 -19.03 6.20 -17.31
CA GLN A 346 -18.32 6.33 -18.57
C GLN A 346 -19.01 7.40 -19.44
N VAL A 347 -18.23 8.35 -19.92
CA VAL A 347 -18.71 9.51 -20.68
C VAL A 347 -18.07 9.51 -22.07
N ARG A 348 -18.80 9.93 -23.09
CA ARG A 348 -18.23 10.12 -24.43
C ARG A 348 -17.13 11.18 -24.40
N LYS A 349 -16.14 11.10 -25.33
CA LYS A 349 -15.03 12.05 -25.43
C LYS A 349 -15.50 13.50 -25.59
N ASP A 350 -16.63 13.72 -26.24
CA ASP A 350 -17.26 15.01 -26.50
C ASP A 350 -18.31 15.41 -25.48
N GLY A 351 -18.60 14.57 -24.47
CA GLY A 351 -19.53 14.85 -23.39
C GLY A 351 -18.94 15.74 -22.30
N SER A 352 -19.80 16.33 -21.47
CA SER A 352 -19.39 17.14 -20.32
C SER A 352 -19.13 16.27 -19.10
N LEU A 353 -17.85 16.05 -18.77
CA LEU A 353 -17.46 15.28 -17.57
C LEU A 353 -17.86 16.01 -16.29
N ASP A 354 -17.78 17.34 -16.28
CA ASP A 354 -18.13 18.17 -15.12
C ASP A 354 -19.62 18.03 -14.80
N GLU A 355 -20.50 18.12 -15.81
CA GLU A 355 -21.94 17.93 -15.61
C GLU A 355 -22.28 16.51 -15.11
N VAL A 356 -21.61 15.50 -15.65
CA VAL A 356 -21.79 14.11 -15.18
C VAL A 356 -21.33 13.97 -13.73
N TRP A 357 -20.21 14.57 -13.36
CA TRP A 357 -19.70 14.50 -11.99
C TRP A 357 -20.63 15.24 -11.01
N GLU A 358 -21.11 16.42 -11.33
CA GLU A 358 -22.10 17.15 -10.54
C GLU A 358 -23.37 16.30 -10.34
N THR A 359 -23.91 15.72 -11.41
CA THR A 359 -25.08 14.83 -11.32
C THR A 359 -24.78 13.58 -10.47
N MET A 360 -23.60 12.98 -10.59
CA MET A 360 -23.19 11.84 -9.73
C MET A 360 -23.18 12.24 -8.24
N GLN A 361 -22.63 13.41 -7.92
CA GLN A 361 -22.58 13.90 -6.54
C GLN A 361 -24.00 14.13 -5.99
N ASP A 362 -24.86 14.78 -6.76
CA ASP A 362 -26.24 15.07 -6.36
C ASP A 362 -26.99 13.76 -6.06
N VAL A 363 -26.90 12.76 -6.93
CA VAL A 363 -27.55 11.46 -6.73
C VAL A 363 -26.95 10.70 -5.56
N ILE A 364 -25.62 10.55 -5.49
CA ILE A 364 -24.95 9.76 -4.46
C ILE A 364 -25.20 10.36 -3.06
N TYR A 365 -24.95 11.65 -2.90
CA TYR A 365 -25.07 12.31 -1.60
C TYR A 365 -26.53 12.66 -1.27
N GLY A 366 -27.36 12.93 -2.29
CA GLY A 366 -28.81 13.10 -2.13
C GLY A 366 -29.48 11.85 -1.55
N THR A 367 -29.03 10.66 -1.95
CA THR A 367 -29.49 9.37 -1.39
C THR A 367 -29.34 9.29 0.13
N ALA A 368 -28.36 9.99 0.68
CA ALA A 368 -28.10 10.05 2.11
C ALA A 368 -28.82 11.18 2.86
N THR A 369 -29.38 12.18 2.15
CA THR A 369 -29.86 13.43 2.76
C THR A 369 -31.26 13.83 2.35
N GLU A 370 -31.51 14.09 1.07
CA GLU A 370 -32.74 14.73 0.58
C GLU A 370 -33.63 13.76 -0.20
N ASP A 371 -33.04 12.92 -1.03
CA ASP A 371 -33.71 11.92 -1.86
C ASP A 371 -33.53 10.51 -1.30
N LEU A 372 -34.16 10.27 -0.17
CA LEU A 372 -33.97 9.03 0.59
C LEU A 372 -34.49 7.80 -0.19
N VAL A 373 -33.75 6.68 -0.03
CA VAL A 373 -34.11 5.38 -0.62
C VAL A 373 -35.52 4.97 -0.18
N THR A 374 -36.30 4.42 -1.11
CA THR A 374 -37.67 3.99 -0.91
C THR A 374 -37.78 2.48 -0.65
N ASP A 375 -38.91 2.06 -0.04
CA ASP A 375 -39.18 0.63 0.21
C ASP A 375 -39.18 -0.19 -1.08
N SER A 376 -39.73 0.38 -2.16
CA SER A 376 -39.82 -0.32 -3.45
C SER A 376 -38.47 -0.54 -4.12
N GLU A 377 -37.50 0.36 -3.94
CA GLU A 377 -36.10 0.19 -4.40
C GLU A 377 -35.37 -0.90 -3.62
N VAL A 378 -35.52 -0.90 -2.29
CA VAL A 378 -34.95 -1.92 -1.42
C VAL A 378 -35.50 -3.29 -1.74
N GLU A 379 -36.80 -3.41 -1.93
CA GLU A 379 -37.47 -4.68 -2.25
C GLU A 379 -37.00 -5.24 -3.61
N ARG A 380 -36.88 -4.40 -4.64
CA ARG A 380 -36.33 -4.82 -5.95
C ARG A 380 -34.89 -5.30 -5.85
N ALA A 381 -34.03 -4.56 -5.14
CA ALA A 381 -32.64 -4.93 -4.95
C ALA A 381 -32.49 -6.23 -4.16
N ARG A 382 -33.26 -6.38 -3.06
CA ARG A 382 -33.30 -7.62 -2.27
C ARG A 382 -33.72 -8.81 -3.14
N ALA A 383 -34.80 -8.70 -3.88
CA ALA A 383 -35.26 -9.75 -4.78
C ALA A 383 -34.21 -10.13 -5.83
N PHE A 384 -33.48 -9.15 -6.35
CA PHE A 384 -32.39 -9.37 -7.30
C PHE A 384 -31.26 -10.21 -6.67
N PHE A 385 -30.76 -9.82 -5.51
CA PHE A 385 -29.65 -10.55 -4.86
C PHE A 385 -30.05 -11.95 -4.43
N LEU A 386 -31.19 -12.11 -3.77
CA LEU A 386 -31.67 -13.42 -3.31
C LEU A 386 -31.89 -14.39 -4.48
N LYS A 387 -32.51 -13.92 -5.57
CA LYS A 387 -32.64 -14.70 -6.80
C LYS A 387 -31.29 -15.14 -7.36
N ASN A 388 -30.30 -14.24 -7.42
CA ASN A 388 -28.99 -14.56 -7.98
C ASN A 388 -28.22 -15.56 -7.10
N ILE A 389 -28.34 -15.47 -5.79
CA ILE A 389 -27.78 -16.43 -4.85
C ILE A 389 -28.42 -17.81 -5.06
N GLU A 390 -29.75 -17.89 -5.09
CA GLU A 390 -30.49 -19.13 -5.30
C GLU A 390 -30.14 -19.80 -6.64
N LEU A 391 -30.12 -19.03 -7.73
CA LEU A 391 -29.74 -19.56 -9.04
C LEU A 391 -28.26 -19.97 -9.10
N GLY A 392 -27.40 -19.33 -8.33
CA GLY A 392 -25.97 -19.63 -8.24
C GLY A 392 -25.66 -21.04 -7.76
N PHE A 393 -26.53 -21.63 -6.91
CA PHE A 393 -26.39 -23.02 -6.45
C PHE A 393 -26.55 -24.05 -7.57
N ASN A 394 -27.08 -23.67 -8.74
CA ASN A 394 -27.20 -24.56 -9.88
C ASN A 394 -25.87 -24.84 -10.61
N SER A 395 -24.77 -24.16 -10.27
CA SER A 395 -23.46 -24.37 -10.85
C SER A 395 -22.45 -24.79 -9.78
N SER A 396 -21.90 -26.01 -9.89
CA SER A 396 -20.85 -26.50 -8.98
C SER A 396 -19.60 -25.60 -9.00
N GLN A 397 -19.23 -25.06 -10.17
CA GLN A 397 -18.12 -24.13 -10.29
C GLN A 397 -18.44 -22.82 -9.57
N ASN A 398 -19.63 -22.24 -9.80
CA ASN A 398 -20.01 -20.98 -9.18
C ASN A 398 -20.02 -21.06 -7.66
N ILE A 399 -20.64 -22.13 -7.09
CA ILE A 399 -20.67 -22.27 -5.63
C ILE A 399 -19.28 -22.51 -5.03
N ALA A 400 -18.42 -23.31 -5.71
CA ALA A 400 -17.04 -23.53 -5.25
C ALA A 400 -16.24 -22.21 -5.20
N LEU A 401 -16.41 -21.35 -6.21
CA LEU A 401 -15.75 -20.04 -6.26
C LEU A 401 -16.33 -19.06 -5.23
N GLN A 402 -17.66 -19.05 -5.06
CA GLN A 402 -18.30 -18.21 -4.03
C GLN A 402 -17.82 -18.56 -2.63
N LEU A 403 -17.83 -19.85 -2.28
CA LEU A 403 -17.32 -20.32 -0.98
C LEU A 403 -15.85 -19.92 -0.77
N SER A 404 -15.02 -20.03 -1.83
CA SER A 404 -13.63 -19.60 -1.82
C SER A 404 -13.45 -18.11 -1.49
N ASN A 405 -14.32 -17.24 -2.06
CA ASN A 405 -14.29 -15.81 -1.75
C ASN A 405 -14.63 -15.55 -0.27
N TRP A 406 -15.67 -16.20 0.26
CA TRP A 406 -16.09 -16.02 1.64
C TRP A 406 -15.09 -16.60 2.65
N VAL A 407 -14.42 -17.71 2.31
CA VAL A 407 -13.30 -18.24 3.10
C VAL A 407 -12.20 -17.20 3.23
N ALA A 408 -11.84 -16.50 2.15
CA ALA A 408 -10.82 -15.46 2.18
C ALA A 408 -11.19 -14.29 3.12
N MET A 409 -12.48 -14.03 3.32
CA MET A 409 -12.98 -13.06 4.30
C MET A 409 -12.99 -13.58 5.73
N GLY A 410 -12.78 -14.87 5.95
CA GLY A 410 -12.60 -15.47 7.26
C GLY A 410 -13.32 -16.79 7.48
N ASP A 411 -14.49 -16.99 6.88
CA ASP A 411 -15.30 -18.19 7.06
C ASP A 411 -16.30 -18.34 5.89
N TRP A 412 -16.39 -19.55 5.32
CA TRP A 412 -17.31 -19.83 4.22
C TRP A 412 -18.79 -19.65 4.59
N ARG A 413 -19.16 -19.83 5.85
CA ARG A 413 -20.52 -19.67 6.37
C ARG A 413 -21.02 -18.24 6.31
N LEU A 414 -20.12 -17.26 6.16
CA LEU A 414 -20.48 -15.87 5.90
C LEU A 414 -21.31 -15.72 4.64
N PHE A 415 -21.18 -16.61 3.66
CA PHE A 415 -22.03 -16.66 2.47
C PHE A 415 -23.52 -16.79 2.84
N PHE A 416 -23.85 -17.72 3.72
CA PHE A 416 -25.23 -17.94 4.16
C PHE A 416 -25.71 -16.83 5.10
N LEU A 417 -24.86 -16.39 6.02
CA LEU A 417 -25.17 -15.29 6.91
C LEU A 417 -25.45 -14.00 6.12
N HIS A 418 -24.66 -13.74 5.07
CA HIS A 418 -24.87 -12.59 4.20
C HIS A 418 -26.21 -12.68 3.43
N ARG A 419 -26.54 -13.86 2.88
CA ARG A 419 -27.85 -14.10 2.27
C ARG A 419 -29.00 -13.84 3.25
N ASP A 420 -28.90 -14.35 4.45
CA ASP A 420 -29.94 -14.18 5.47
C ASP A 420 -30.06 -12.71 5.88
N ARG A 421 -28.94 -12.01 6.04
CA ARG A 421 -28.93 -10.56 6.25
C ARG A 421 -29.57 -9.80 5.10
N LEU A 422 -29.28 -10.14 3.83
CA LEU A 422 -29.92 -9.53 2.66
C LEU A 422 -31.45 -9.67 2.70
N ALA A 423 -31.96 -10.81 3.17
CA ALA A 423 -33.40 -11.04 3.32
C ALA A 423 -34.03 -10.13 4.39
N GLU A 424 -33.27 -9.72 5.39
CA GLU A 424 -33.72 -8.94 6.55
C GLU A 424 -33.44 -7.44 6.44
N VAL A 425 -32.62 -6.97 5.47
CA VAL A 425 -32.29 -5.55 5.31
C VAL A 425 -33.55 -4.69 5.20
N THR A 426 -33.64 -3.67 6.04
CA THR A 426 -34.72 -2.68 5.99
C THR A 426 -34.32 -1.44 5.20
N THR A 427 -35.31 -0.63 4.83
CA THR A 427 -35.07 0.66 4.18
C THR A 427 -34.29 1.61 5.09
N GLU A 428 -34.52 1.55 6.39
CA GLU A 428 -33.78 2.29 7.41
C GLU A 428 -32.30 1.89 7.46
N ASP A 429 -32.00 0.60 7.29
CA ASP A 429 -30.60 0.14 7.23
C ASP A 429 -29.88 0.71 6.01
N VAL A 430 -30.53 0.70 4.84
CA VAL A 430 -29.96 1.28 3.61
C VAL A 430 -29.74 2.78 3.76
N ARG A 431 -30.71 3.51 4.32
CA ARG A 431 -30.56 4.95 4.61
C ARG A 431 -29.44 5.22 5.60
N ARG A 432 -29.34 4.42 6.66
CA ARG A 432 -28.30 4.52 7.68
C ARG A 432 -26.91 4.32 7.08
N VAL A 433 -26.69 3.29 6.27
CA VAL A 433 -25.38 3.04 5.65
C VAL A 433 -25.06 4.11 4.61
N ALA A 434 -26.03 4.61 3.84
CA ALA A 434 -25.83 5.75 2.95
C ALA A 434 -25.34 6.98 3.72
N ALA A 435 -26.02 7.37 4.78
CA ALA A 435 -25.66 8.51 5.62
C ALA A 435 -24.32 8.32 6.39
N THR A 436 -23.94 7.08 6.64
CA THR A 436 -22.70 6.76 7.35
C THR A 436 -21.49 6.81 6.44
N TYR A 437 -21.56 6.19 5.26
CA TYR A 437 -20.40 5.93 4.41
C TYR A 437 -20.32 6.84 3.19
N LEU A 438 -21.45 7.25 2.59
CA LEU A 438 -21.46 8.14 1.42
C LEU A 438 -21.33 9.60 1.86
N LYS A 439 -20.13 10.00 2.19
CA LYS A 439 -19.80 11.36 2.62
C LYS A 439 -18.67 11.91 1.76
N PRO A 440 -18.68 13.19 1.39
CA PRO A 440 -17.56 13.80 0.68
C PRO A 440 -16.21 13.55 1.35
N GLN A 441 -16.13 13.68 2.68
CA GLN A 441 -14.89 13.49 3.44
C GLN A 441 -14.37 12.03 3.41
N ASN A 442 -15.21 11.07 3.04
CA ASN A 442 -14.86 9.64 2.86
C ASN A 442 -14.65 9.29 1.38
N SER A 443 -14.56 10.27 0.48
CA SER A 443 -14.46 10.04 -0.96
C SER A 443 -13.06 10.20 -1.52
N THR A 444 -12.73 9.35 -2.49
CA THR A 444 -11.56 9.49 -3.35
C THR A 444 -12.03 9.48 -4.79
N VAL A 445 -11.79 10.57 -5.51
CA VAL A 445 -12.34 10.81 -6.86
C VAL A 445 -11.26 10.61 -7.90
N GLY A 446 -11.59 9.92 -8.98
CA GLY A 446 -10.74 9.71 -10.14
C GLY A 446 -11.37 10.26 -11.43
N PHE A 447 -10.59 11.00 -12.22
CA PHE A 447 -10.99 11.46 -13.54
C PHE A 447 -10.03 10.94 -14.61
N PHE A 448 -10.58 10.39 -15.69
CA PHE A 448 -9.83 10.08 -16.89
C PHE A 448 -10.23 11.06 -18.00
N LEU A 449 -9.28 11.86 -18.43
CA LEU A 449 -9.42 12.84 -19.49
C LEU A 449 -8.60 12.39 -20.71
N PRO A 450 -9.26 12.01 -21.82
CA PRO A 450 -8.55 11.62 -23.04
C PRO A 450 -7.82 12.82 -23.64
N THR A 451 -6.59 12.60 -24.07
CA THR A 451 -5.77 13.58 -24.80
C THR A 451 -4.97 12.90 -25.88
N ASP A 452 -4.83 13.53 -27.03
CA ASP A 452 -4.07 12.98 -28.15
C ASP A 452 -2.55 13.11 -27.94
N ASN A 453 -2.14 14.10 -27.14
CA ASN A 453 -0.72 14.41 -26.85
C ASN A 453 -0.51 14.53 -25.34
N PRO A 454 -0.30 13.42 -24.62
CA PRO A 454 0.01 13.46 -23.21
C PRO A 454 1.33 14.17 -22.93
N ASP A 455 1.30 15.25 -22.17
CA ASP A 455 2.50 15.92 -21.68
C ASP A 455 3.04 15.18 -20.45
N ARG A 456 4.13 14.44 -20.63
CA ARG A 456 4.74 13.62 -19.56
C ARG A 456 6.20 13.98 -19.40
N VAL A 457 6.60 14.21 -18.15
CA VAL A 457 8.01 14.42 -17.80
C VAL A 457 8.65 13.06 -17.50
N ALA A 458 9.69 12.72 -18.25
CA ALA A 458 10.54 11.59 -17.91
C ALA A 458 11.52 12.01 -16.81
N ILE A 459 11.44 11.35 -15.65
CA ILE A 459 12.41 11.55 -14.58
C ILE A 459 13.63 10.65 -14.88
N PRO A 460 14.84 11.23 -15.00
CA PRO A 460 16.04 10.44 -15.24
C PRO A 460 16.29 9.41 -14.12
N GLU A 461 16.86 8.30 -14.51
CA GLU A 461 17.33 7.29 -13.54
C GLU A 461 18.46 7.82 -12.67
N VAL A 462 18.66 7.19 -11.51
CA VAL A 462 19.77 7.52 -10.62
C VAL A 462 21.09 7.20 -11.33
N PRO A 463 21.99 8.19 -11.49
CA PRO A 463 23.26 7.94 -12.18
C PRO A 463 24.18 7.02 -11.34
N ASP A 464 25.07 6.32 -12.02
CA ASP A 464 26.16 5.59 -11.35
C ASP A 464 27.11 6.57 -10.65
N THR A 465 26.87 6.75 -9.36
CA THR A 465 27.65 7.67 -8.51
C THR A 465 29.14 7.28 -8.45
N ALA A 466 29.46 6.00 -8.51
CA ALA A 466 30.83 5.53 -8.48
C ALA A 466 31.57 5.91 -9.79
N ALA A 467 30.91 5.72 -10.93
CA ALA A 467 31.45 6.13 -12.21
C ALA A 467 31.59 7.66 -12.30
N MET A 468 30.60 8.42 -11.83
CA MET A 468 30.66 9.89 -11.83
C MET A 468 31.83 10.42 -10.99
N LEU A 469 32.17 9.78 -9.89
CA LEU A 469 33.18 10.23 -8.93
C LEU A 469 34.57 9.61 -9.17
N ALA A 470 34.70 8.66 -10.09
CA ALA A 470 35.96 7.93 -10.31
C ALA A 470 37.17 8.85 -10.63
N GLY A 471 36.94 9.98 -11.28
CA GLY A 471 37.95 10.98 -11.64
C GLY A 471 37.89 12.27 -10.82
N TYR A 472 36.95 12.39 -9.89
CA TYR A 472 36.73 13.62 -9.15
C TYR A 472 37.75 13.82 -8.05
N LYS A 473 38.55 14.91 -8.15
CA LYS A 473 39.62 15.24 -7.19
C LYS A 473 39.25 16.35 -6.20
N GLY A 474 38.10 16.98 -6.38
CA GLY A 474 37.71 18.14 -5.57
C GLY A 474 38.52 19.41 -5.96
N ARG A 475 38.42 20.41 -5.11
CA ARG A 475 39.22 21.63 -5.17
C ARG A 475 40.40 21.52 -4.22
N ASP A 476 41.37 22.42 -4.33
CA ASP A 476 42.48 22.52 -3.38
C ASP A 476 41.98 22.63 -1.94
N ALA A 477 42.68 22.00 -1.04
CA ALA A 477 42.34 22.03 0.38
C ALA A 477 42.41 23.45 0.92
N VAL A 478 41.37 23.87 1.60
CA VAL A 478 41.37 25.16 2.31
C VAL A 478 42.46 25.14 3.36
N LYS A 479 43.36 26.14 3.32
CA LYS A 479 44.49 26.28 4.27
C LYS A 479 43.96 26.19 5.71
N SER A 480 44.53 25.32 6.52
CA SER A 480 44.20 25.15 7.94
C SER A 480 44.58 26.41 8.74
N GLY A 481 43.83 26.69 9.79
CA GLY A 481 44.21 27.71 10.75
C GLY A 481 45.36 27.23 11.68
N GLU A 482 45.88 28.14 12.48
CA GLU A 482 46.86 27.82 13.52
C GLU A 482 46.26 27.02 14.67
N SER A 483 47.05 26.28 15.40
CA SER A 483 46.70 25.77 16.73
C SER A 483 46.72 26.92 17.72
N PHE A 484 45.52 27.43 18.06
CA PHE A 484 45.42 28.62 18.89
C PHE A 484 45.33 28.26 20.37
N ASP A 485 46.25 28.84 21.17
CA ASP A 485 46.21 28.76 22.64
C ASP A 485 45.08 29.70 23.17
N THR A 486 44.10 29.11 23.81
CA THR A 486 42.92 29.81 24.36
C THR A 486 43.16 30.37 25.78
N SER A 487 44.34 30.28 26.32
CA SER A 487 44.66 30.86 27.64
C SER A 487 44.49 32.39 27.64
N LEU A 488 44.01 32.95 28.75
CA LEU A 488 43.83 34.41 28.91
C LEU A 488 45.14 35.15 28.67
N ALA A 489 46.26 34.63 29.16
CA ALA A 489 47.56 35.24 28.96
C ALA A 489 47.94 35.37 27.48
N ASN A 490 47.66 34.34 26.65
CA ASN A 490 47.94 34.42 25.23
C ASN A 490 46.98 35.40 24.53
N ILE A 491 45.70 35.37 24.91
CA ILE A 491 44.71 36.32 24.35
C ILE A 491 45.12 37.76 24.66
N ASP A 492 45.42 38.09 25.91
CA ASP A 492 45.83 39.41 26.31
C ASP A 492 47.08 39.87 25.58
N THR A 493 48.10 39.01 25.49
CA THR A 493 49.35 39.33 24.81
C THR A 493 49.18 39.60 23.31
N ARG A 494 48.30 38.84 22.67
CA ARG A 494 48.05 38.96 21.22
C ARG A 494 47.05 40.06 20.86
N THR A 495 46.20 40.46 21.80
CA THR A 495 45.17 41.50 21.52
C THR A 495 45.82 42.86 21.37
N GLN A 496 45.62 43.47 20.22
CA GLN A 496 46.06 44.83 19.91
C GLN A 496 44.87 45.78 20.17
N TRP A 497 45.19 46.84 20.91
CA TRP A 497 44.19 47.85 21.27
C TRP A 497 44.49 49.16 20.55
N ALA A 498 43.44 49.80 20.05
CA ALA A 498 43.50 51.15 19.53
C ALA A 498 42.33 51.97 20.06
N THR A 499 42.58 53.22 20.37
CA THR A 499 41.57 54.23 20.75
C THR A 499 41.65 55.41 19.79
N PHE A 500 40.51 55.72 19.18
CA PHE A 500 40.40 56.81 18.23
C PHE A 500 40.02 58.10 18.95
N ASP A 501 40.29 59.28 18.33
CA ASP A 501 40.03 60.61 18.91
C ASP A 501 38.57 60.84 19.28
N ASN A 502 37.64 60.13 18.60
CA ASN A 502 36.20 60.15 18.88
C ASN A 502 35.78 59.25 20.05
N GLY A 503 36.73 58.59 20.72
CA GLY A 503 36.50 57.71 21.84
C GLY A 503 36.18 56.26 21.44
N PHE A 504 36.12 55.93 20.14
CA PHE A 504 35.91 54.52 19.69
C PHE A 504 37.12 53.65 20.06
N LYS A 505 36.84 52.48 20.64
CA LYS A 505 37.87 51.53 21.06
C LYS A 505 37.82 50.29 20.16
N LEU A 506 38.95 49.90 19.65
CA LEU A 506 39.11 48.73 18.80
C LEU A 506 40.01 47.70 19.50
N ALA A 507 39.56 46.49 19.60
CA ALA A 507 40.32 45.32 20.02
C ALA A 507 40.51 44.39 18.83
N MET A 508 41.72 44.06 18.46
CA MET A 508 42.02 43.16 17.37
C MET A 508 42.81 41.94 17.91
N LEU A 509 42.29 40.76 17.71
CA LEU A 509 42.94 39.49 18.02
C LEU A 509 43.39 38.81 16.72
N PRO A 510 44.59 39.12 16.19
CA PRO A 510 45.09 38.52 14.98
C PRO A 510 45.44 37.03 15.21
N LYS A 511 44.82 36.16 14.38
CA LYS A 511 45.12 34.73 14.34
C LYS A 511 44.92 34.19 12.93
N GLU A 512 45.59 33.07 12.62
CA GLU A 512 45.35 32.36 11.37
C GLU A 512 44.10 31.48 11.52
N THR A 513 43.05 31.81 10.78
CA THR A 513 41.81 31.02 10.78
C THR A 513 41.69 30.19 9.50
N ARG A 514 41.02 29.04 9.57
CA ARG A 514 40.77 28.25 8.37
C ARG A 514 39.93 29.04 7.37
N GLY A 515 40.41 29.12 6.12
CA GLY A 515 39.75 29.92 5.08
C GLY A 515 39.82 31.44 5.30
N ALA A 516 40.77 31.91 6.11
CA ALA A 516 40.95 33.33 6.41
C ALA A 516 39.68 34.05 6.96
N ASN A 517 38.84 33.29 7.68
CA ASN A 517 37.64 33.83 8.30
C ASN A 517 37.96 34.90 9.36
N VAL A 518 37.19 35.96 9.37
CA VAL A 518 37.25 37.04 10.36
C VAL A 518 35.87 37.23 10.97
N VAL A 519 35.80 37.40 12.27
CA VAL A 519 34.60 37.76 13.02
C VAL A 519 34.75 39.19 13.53
N VAL A 520 33.77 40.02 13.24
CA VAL A 520 33.65 41.38 13.73
C VAL A 520 32.50 41.45 14.72
N SER A 521 32.77 41.94 15.91
CA SER A 521 31.73 42.26 16.90
C SER A 521 31.75 43.76 17.15
N LEU A 522 30.62 44.41 16.97
CA LEU A 522 30.43 45.83 17.18
C LEU A 522 29.43 46.07 18.31
N ALA A 523 29.76 46.98 19.20
CA ALA A 523 28.86 47.43 20.23
C ALA A 523 28.92 48.95 20.33
N LEU A 524 27.80 49.63 20.17
CA LEU A 524 27.61 51.05 20.35
C LEU A 524 26.63 51.26 21.51
N LEU A 525 27.02 52.09 22.45
CA LEU A 525 26.17 52.49 23.59
C LEU A 525 25.82 53.96 23.46
N PHE A 526 24.56 54.27 23.61
CA PHE A 526 24.07 55.66 23.47
C PHE A 526 22.87 55.92 24.37
N GLY A 527 22.54 57.20 24.48
CA GLY A 527 21.37 57.65 25.22
C GLY A 527 21.67 57.94 26.71
N SER A 528 20.75 58.60 27.32
CA SER A 528 20.71 58.94 28.74
C SER A 528 19.26 58.76 29.23
N GLU A 529 19.03 58.65 30.54
CA GLU A 529 17.68 58.51 31.07
C GLU A 529 16.72 59.61 30.52
N PRO A 530 17.07 60.87 30.41
CA PRO A 530 16.19 61.90 29.84
C PRO A 530 15.85 61.65 28.36
N THR A 531 16.80 61.12 27.56
CA THR A 531 16.60 60.91 26.11
C THR A 531 15.84 59.62 25.81
N LEU A 532 15.88 58.67 26.71
CA LEU A 532 15.25 57.39 26.54
C LEU A 532 13.84 57.33 27.13
N ARG A 533 13.51 58.21 28.07
CA ARG A 533 12.20 58.26 28.71
C ARG A 533 11.11 58.48 27.66
N ASN A 534 10.11 57.60 27.63
CA ASN A 534 9.00 57.52 26.66
C ASN A 534 9.40 57.19 25.21
N ASN A 535 10.63 56.73 24.96
CA ASN A 535 11.10 56.34 23.64
C ASN A 535 11.49 54.87 23.51
N VAL A 536 11.12 54.01 24.49
CA VAL A 536 11.50 52.60 24.51
C VAL A 536 11.04 51.86 23.26
N THR A 537 9.75 51.87 22.98
CA THR A 537 9.19 51.18 21.81
C THR A 537 9.78 51.69 20.49
N ARG A 538 9.99 53.04 20.40
CA ARG A 538 10.60 53.63 19.22
C ARG A 538 12.04 53.16 19.01
N GLY A 539 12.83 53.08 20.08
CA GLY A 539 14.21 52.57 20.03
C GLY A 539 14.29 51.09 19.63
N GLU A 540 13.39 50.26 20.16
CA GLU A 540 13.31 48.85 19.79
C GLU A 540 12.91 48.64 18.31
N MET A 541 11.94 49.42 17.83
CA MET A 541 11.53 49.35 16.42
C MET A 541 12.66 49.78 15.47
N VAL A 542 13.32 50.90 15.75
CA VAL A 542 14.46 51.39 14.93
C VAL A 542 15.56 50.34 14.87
N GLY A 543 15.92 49.75 16.02
CA GLY A 543 16.95 48.72 16.10
C GLY A 543 16.66 47.47 15.23
N GLY A 544 15.40 47.05 15.18
CA GLY A 544 14.96 45.93 14.35
C GLY A 544 14.90 46.26 12.84
N MET A 545 14.92 47.53 12.48
CA MET A 545 14.79 48.00 11.09
C MET A 545 16.14 48.36 10.44
N LEU A 546 17.25 48.35 11.15
CA LEU A 546 18.58 48.75 10.61
C LEU A 546 18.99 47.95 9.35
N MET A 547 18.56 46.71 9.23
CA MET A 547 18.86 45.84 8.08
C MET A 547 17.80 45.92 6.96
N ARG A 548 16.93 46.94 6.98
CA ARG A 548 15.90 47.11 5.94
C ARG A 548 16.40 47.81 4.67
N GLY A 549 17.55 48.42 4.73
CA GLY A 549 18.21 49.11 3.62
C GLY A 549 19.02 50.31 4.08
N THR A 550 19.70 50.94 3.15
CA THR A 550 20.47 52.19 3.30
C THR A 550 20.01 53.15 2.22
N GLU A 551 20.45 54.43 2.30
CA GLU A 551 20.16 55.41 1.23
C GLU A 551 20.61 54.93 -0.16
N ARG A 552 21.59 54.05 -0.25
CA ARG A 552 22.16 53.50 -1.49
C ARG A 552 21.61 52.14 -1.90
N LEU A 553 21.29 51.31 -0.93
CA LEU A 553 20.89 49.90 -1.13
C LEU A 553 19.52 49.68 -0.52
N ASP A 554 18.59 49.16 -1.29
CA ASP A 554 17.37 48.57 -0.74
C ASP A 554 17.66 47.28 0.03
N ARG A 555 16.65 46.68 0.60
CA ARG A 555 16.80 45.45 1.42
C ARG A 555 17.36 44.27 0.64
N GLU A 556 16.93 44.08 -0.60
CA GLU A 556 17.38 43.00 -1.47
C GLU A 556 18.85 43.19 -1.87
N GLN A 557 19.17 44.42 -2.33
CA GLN A 557 20.52 44.81 -2.70
C GLN A 557 21.51 44.74 -1.51
N LEU A 558 21.04 45.06 -0.29
CA LEU A 558 21.85 44.92 0.92
C LEU A 558 22.19 43.47 1.22
N ILE A 559 21.23 42.55 1.06
CA ILE A 559 21.45 41.11 1.22
C ILE A 559 22.38 40.58 0.14
N ASP A 560 22.20 41.01 -1.11
CA ASP A 560 23.06 40.64 -2.23
C ASP A 560 24.49 41.11 -2.02
N GLU A 561 24.68 42.30 -1.51
CA GLU A 561 26.01 42.87 -1.20
C GLU A 561 26.69 42.06 -0.06
N LEU A 562 25.95 41.69 1.00
CA LEU A 562 26.46 40.82 2.04
C LEU A 562 26.87 39.45 1.47
N ASN A 563 26.06 38.89 0.58
CA ASN A 563 26.37 37.61 -0.09
C ASN A 563 27.62 37.74 -0.98
N ARG A 564 27.73 38.81 -1.76
CA ARG A 564 28.90 39.13 -2.60
C ARG A 564 30.18 39.23 -1.77
N LEU A 565 30.07 39.86 -0.62
CA LEU A 565 31.17 40.03 0.35
C LEU A 565 31.41 38.75 1.19
N ARG A 566 30.68 37.68 0.91
CA ARG A 566 30.74 36.45 1.74
C ARG A 566 30.55 36.76 3.23
N ALA A 567 29.72 37.73 3.52
CA ALA A 567 29.45 38.17 4.88
C ALA A 567 28.19 37.49 5.43
N ARG A 568 28.27 37.07 6.66
CA ARG A 568 27.16 36.48 7.41
C ARG A 568 26.98 37.21 8.73
N GLY A 569 25.75 37.51 9.06
CA GLY A 569 25.37 38.24 10.27
C GLY A 569 24.70 39.57 9.91
N GLY A 570 24.64 40.49 10.83
CA GLY A 570 24.00 41.78 10.62
C GLY A 570 24.14 42.67 11.83
N VAL A 571 23.51 43.83 11.72
CA VAL A 571 23.43 44.85 12.76
C VAL A 571 22.00 44.93 13.28
N SER A 572 21.84 45.04 14.58
CA SER A 572 20.56 45.27 15.24
C SER A 572 20.74 46.28 16.35
N GLY A 573 19.67 46.72 16.92
CA GLY A 573 19.73 47.70 18.00
C GLY A 573 18.58 47.52 19.00
N GLY A 574 18.63 48.32 20.02
CA GLY A 574 17.63 48.47 21.04
C GLY A 574 17.59 49.90 21.54
N VAL A 575 17.00 50.11 22.70
CA VAL A 575 16.72 51.43 23.27
C VAL A 575 17.99 52.24 23.54
N TYR A 576 19.06 51.57 24.00
CA TYR A 576 20.30 52.21 24.45
C TYR A 576 21.56 51.63 23.80
N SER A 577 21.41 50.73 22.86
CA SER A 577 22.55 50.12 22.18
C SER A 577 22.24 49.77 20.74
N ALA A 578 23.24 49.78 19.91
CA ALA A 578 23.22 49.12 18.59
C ALA A 578 24.51 48.35 18.40
N GLY A 579 24.44 47.28 17.65
CA GLY A 579 25.61 46.45 17.42
C GLY A 579 25.28 45.24 16.58
N GLY A 580 26.27 44.38 16.40
CA GLY A 580 26.08 43.17 15.63
C GLY A 580 27.32 42.31 15.60
N ILE A 581 27.15 41.12 15.09
CA ILE A 581 28.23 40.19 14.81
C ILE A 581 28.16 39.84 13.34
N LEU A 582 29.24 40.05 12.64
CA LEU A 582 29.41 39.67 11.24
C LEU A 582 30.64 38.79 11.08
N GLN A 583 30.53 37.85 10.21
CA GLN A 583 31.61 36.96 9.81
C GLN A 583 31.84 37.11 8.31
N THR A 584 33.10 37.27 7.90
CA THR A 584 33.51 37.32 6.50
C THR A 584 34.92 36.75 6.33
N ILE A 585 35.50 36.83 5.15
CA ILE A 585 36.90 36.49 4.90
C ILE A 585 37.75 37.79 4.96
N ARG A 586 39.04 37.62 5.30
CA ARG A 586 39.97 38.77 5.50
C ARG A 586 40.02 39.74 4.33
N GLU A 587 39.96 39.22 3.10
CA GLU A 587 39.97 40.04 1.87
C GLU A 587 38.78 41.01 1.81
N ASN A 588 37.61 40.58 2.24
CA ASN A 588 36.37 41.37 2.17
C ASN A 588 36.13 42.23 3.44
N LEU A 589 36.94 42.05 4.47
CA LEU A 589 36.74 42.73 5.75
C LEU A 589 36.61 44.27 5.63
N PRO A 590 37.46 45.00 4.86
CA PRO A 590 37.30 46.42 4.71
C PRO A 590 35.91 46.82 4.17
N ALA A 591 35.47 46.20 3.10
CA ALA A 591 34.19 46.48 2.48
C ALA A 591 32.99 46.14 3.41
N VAL A 592 33.11 45.08 4.21
CA VAL A 592 32.09 44.74 5.23
C VAL A 592 32.03 45.81 6.32
N ILE A 593 33.17 46.35 6.75
CA ILE A 593 33.19 47.44 7.74
C ILE A 593 32.58 48.71 7.17
N GLU A 594 32.83 49.04 5.90
CA GLU A 594 32.23 50.19 5.20
C GLU A 594 30.70 49.99 5.13
N LEU A 595 30.23 48.81 4.77
CA LEU A 595 28.81 48.48 4.72
C LEU A 595 28.13 48.60 6.09
N ILE A 596 28.76 48.11 7.16
CA ILE A 596 28.27 48.31 8.53
C ILE A 596 28.17 49.80 8.87
N GLY A 597 29.18 50.57 8.50
CA GLY A 597 29.17 52.05 8.67
C GLY A 597 28.03 52.71 7.93
N GLU A 598 27.72 52.29 6.73
CA GLU A 598 26.60 52.76 5.92
C GLU A 598 25.26 52.42 6.59
N ILE A 599 25.07 51.13 6.98
CA ILE A 599 23.85 50.67 7.68
C ILE A 599 23.57 51.50 8.94
N LEU A 600 24.60 51.86 9.68
CA LEU A 600 24.45 52.62 10.92
C LEU A 600 24.26 54.12 10.72
N LYS A 601 24.81 54.71 9.64
CA LYS A 601 24.78 56.14 9.38
C LYS A 601 23.62 56.59 8.53
N THR A 602 23.21 55.79 7.58
CA THR A 602 22.20 56.16 6.58
C THR A 602 21.15 55.03 6.39
N PRO A 603 20.58 54.49 7.49
CA PRO A 603 19.53 53.47 7.36
C PRO A 603 18.28 54.10 6.75
N VAL A 604 17.58 53.30 5.91
CA VAL A 604 16.24 53.62 5.41
C VAL A 604 15.26 52.68 6.10
N PHE A 605 14.21 53.25 6.68
CA PHE A 605 13.23 52.49 7.47
C PHE A 605 11.98 52.16 6.63
N ASP A 606 12.16 51.67 5.42
CA ASP A 606 11.06 51.25 4.55
C ASP A 606 10.35 50.01 5.10
N ALA A 607 9.01 49.93 4.89
CA ALA A 607 8.13 48.91 5.46
C ALA A 607 8.33 47.52 4.89
#